data_c72c8b3a3cef1510c508d1efe5927f90
#
_entry.id   c72c8b3a3cef1510c508d1efe5927f90
#
_cell.length_a   1.000
_cell.length_b   1.000
_cell.length_c   1.000
_cell.angle_alpha   90.00
_cell.angle_beta   90.00
_cell.angle_gamma   90.00
#
_symmetry.space_group_name_H-M   'P 1'
#
loop_
_entity.id
_entity.type
_entity.pdbx_description
1 polymer ?
#
loop_
_entity_poly.entity_id
_entity_poly.type
_entity_poly.pdbx_seq_one_letter_code
_entity_poly.pdbx_strand_id
1 'polypeptide(L)'
;MSFLLFFTAYSAPRQSVVNTGPVREKLMMHANQLKAYAIQQKCSQSLGILIDMSIASRKKRFFVIDLETDSILVSGLCAQGQGNNVNREEVVFSNTPGSYCTSEGRYKMGEKFVGEFGPGFKLYGLDPTNSNALNRFIVFHYHPGVGDEEDAKVVCRSNGCPMVSPKVFARTEKLIDLQDKPVLMWIYK
;
A
#
# COMPACT_ATOMS: atom_id res chain seq x y z
N MET A 1 -33.54 14.95 37.95
CA MET A 1 -32.09 14.70 37.93
C MET A 1 -31.72 14.30 36.50
N SER A 2 -31.13 15.21 35.76
CA SER A 2 -30.77 15.00 34.35
C SER A 2 -29.28 14.63 34.28
N PHE A 3 -28.98 13.41 33.82
CA PHE A 3 -27.58 12.96 33.62
C PHE A 3 -27.10 13.45 32.26
N LEU A 4 -26.21 14.44 32.26
CA LEU A 4 -25.43 14.80 31.07
C LEU A 4 -24.29 13.77 30.87
N LEU A 5 -24.41 12.97 29.83
CA LEU A 5 -23.29 12.12 29.35
C LEU A 5 -22.32 12.99 28.54
N PHE A 6 -21.15 13.25 29.10
CA PHE A 6 -20.02 13.84 28.38
C PHE A 6 -19.36 12.77 27.51
N PHE A 7 -19.58 12.85 26.20
CA PHE A 7 -18.76 12.12 25.23
C PHE A 7 -17.42 12.84 25.11
N THR A 8 -16.38 12.28 25.70
CA THR A 8 -14.99 12.69 25.42
C THR A 8 -14.61 12.12 24.06
N ALA A 9 -14.53 12.99 23.05
CA ALA A 9 -13.96 12.65 21.76
C ALA A 9 -12.48 12.31 21.95
N TYR A 10 -12.14 11.04 21.79
CA TYR A 10 -10.77 10.56 21.77
C TYR A 10 -10.13 11.01 20.44
N SER A 11 -9.42 12.13 20.45
CA SER A 11 -8.62 12.54 19.31
C SER A 11 -7.38 11.66 19.25
N ALA A 12 -7.32 10.74 18.28
CA ALA A 12 -6.12 9.99 17.99
C ALA A 12 -4.95 10.95 17.67
N PRO A 13 -3.72 10.68 18.15
CA PRO A 13 -2.58 11.52 17.87
C PRO A 13 -2.35 11.59 16.35
N ARG A 14 -2.42 12.80 15.79
CA ARG A 14 -2.01 13.07 14.40
C ARG A 14 -0.51 12.75 14.30
N GLN A 15 -0.18 11.61 13.71
CA GLN A 15 1.19 11.32 13.33
C GLN A 15 1.63 12.34 12.26
N SER A 16 2.69 13.07 12.57
CA SER A 16 3.41 13.94 11.64
C SER A 16 4.04 13.07 10.55
N VAL A 17 3.40 13.00 9.37
CA VAL A 17 3.85 12.17 8.28
C VAL A 17 4.12 13.04 7.06
N VAL A 18 5.38 12.96 6.60
CA VAL A 18 5.87 13.45 5.31
C VAL A 18 5.38 14.86 4.95
N ASN A 19 6.01 15.86 5.55
CA ASN A 19 5.73 17.26 5.25
C ASN A 19 6.80 17.86 4.33
N THR A 20 7.23 17.11 3.30
CA THR A 20 8.16 17.61 2.29
C THR A 20 7.38 17.87 1.00
N GLY A 21 7.30 19.12 0.57
CA GLY A 21 6.49 19.61 -0.54
C GLY A 21 6.39 18.69 -1.76
N PRO A 22 7.52 18.34 -2.45
CA PRO A 22 7.45 17.61 -3.72
C PRO A 22 6.90 16.17 -3.59
N VAL A 23 7.23 15.46 -2.51
CA VAL A 23 6.73 14.10 -2.27
C VAL A 23 5.22 14.13 -2.00
N ARG A 24 4.76 15.08 -1.20
CA ARG A 24 3.33 15.23 -0.93
C ARG A 24 2.55 15.62 -2.17
N GLU A 25 3.06 16.55 -2.98
CA GLU A 25 2.41 16.96 -4.23
C GLU A 25 2.26 15.78 -5.20
N LYS A 26 3.33 15.01 -5.42
CA LYS A 26 3.30 13.80 -6.24
C LYS A 26 2.27 12.79 -5.70
N LEU A 27 2.26 12.57 -4.38
CA LEU A 27 1.34 11.65 -3.72
C LEU A 27 -0.12 12.08 -3.93
N MET A 28 -0.44 13.37 -3.73
CA MET A 28 -1.81 13.89 -3.89
C MET A 28 -2.26 13.88 -5.36
N MET A 29 -1.35 14.14 -6.29
CA MET A 29 -1.65 13.99 -7.73
C MET A 29 -2.07 12.54 -8.06
N HIS A 30 -1.34 11.54 -7.56
CA HIS A 30 -1.70 10.14 -7.76
C HIS A 30 -2.99 9.76 -7.02
N ALA A 31 -3.22 10.30 -5.82
CA ALA A 31 -4.45 10.08 -5.06
C ALA A 31 -5.69 10.57 -5.85
N ASN A 32 -5.62 11.78 -6.42
CA ASN A 32 -6.70 12.34 -7.23
C ASN A 32 -6.97 11.51 -8.50
N GLN A 33 -5.92 11.04 -9.17
CA GLN A 33 -6.05 10.16 -10.33
C GLN A 33 -6.64 8.80 -9.93
N LEU A 34 -6.21 8.24 -8.79
CA LEU A 34 -6.75 6.98 -8.28
C LEU A 34 -8.23 7.09 -7.91
N LYS A 35 -8.64 8.21 -7.28
CA LYS A 35 -10.04 8.52 -6.97
C LYS A 35 -10.90 8.58 -8.22
N ALA A 36 -10.45 9.29 -9.25
CA ALA A 36 -11.17 9.36 -10.53
C ALA A 36 -11.29 7.97 -11.19
N TYR A 37 -10.24 7.17 -11.12
CA TYR A 37 -10.24 5.80 -11.63
C TYR A 37 -11.15 4.87 -10.80
N ALA A 38 -11.23 5.05 -9.48
CA ALA A 38 -12.10 4.28 -8.59
C ALA A 38 -13.58 4.41 -8.96
N ILE A 39 -14.02 5.58 -9.42
CA ILE A 39 -15.37 5.80 -9.92
C ILE A 39 -15.66 4.89 -11.12
N GLN A 40 -14.74 4.85 -12.09
CA GLN A 40 -14.87 4.03 -13.30
C GLN A 40 -14.88 2.54 -12.98
N GLN A 41 -14.09 2.11 -12.00
CA GLN A 41 -13.95 0.71 -11.58
C GLN A 41 -15.00 0.27 -10.54
N LYS A 42 -15.91 1.14 -10.13
CA LYS A 42 -16.90 0.90 -9.07
C LYS A 42 -16.26 0.45 -7.75
N CYS A 43 -15.08 0.98 -7.46
CA CYS A 43 -14.30 0.74 -6.24
C CYS A 43 -14.55 1.81 -5.17
N SER A 44 -13.94 1.65 -3.98
CA SER A 44 -14.02 2.65 -2.91
C SER A 44 -13.45 4.00 -3.38
N GLN A 45 -14.20 5.07 -3.11
CA GLN A 45 -13.82 6.45 -3.41
C GLN A 45 -13.32 7.19 -2.17
N SER A 46 -13.40 6.56 -1.00
CA SER A 46 -12.95 7.12 0.28
C SER A 46 -11.57 6.61 0.70
N LEU A 47 -11.14 5.44 0.23
CA LEU A 47 -9.86 4.84 0.60
C LEU A 47 -9.07 4.43 -0.63
N GLY A 48 -7.77 4.78 -0.64
CA GLY A 48 -6.81 4.36 -1.65
C GLY A 48 -5.46 4.02 -1.05
N ILE A 49 -4.70 3.17 -1.73
CA ILE A 49 -3.35 2.79 -1.33
C ILE A 49 -2.38 3.19 -2.44
N LEU A 50 -1.32 3.91 -2.06
CA LEU A 50 -0.30 4.40 -2.98
C LEU A 50 1.08 3.87 -2.53
N ILE A 51 1.85 3.35 -3.47
CA ILE A 51 3.22 2.88 -3.24
C ILE A 51 4.14 3.57 -4.24
N ASP A 52 4.91 4.56 -3.76
CA ASP A 52 5.89 5.29 -4.58
C ASP A 52 7.24 4.58 -4.56
N MET A 53 7.52 3.82 -5.60
CA MET A 53 8.77 3.07 -5.73
C MET A 53 9.96 3.92 -6.16
N SER A 54 9.79 5.22 -6.44
CA SER A 54 10.89 6.17 -6.59
C SER A 54 11.54 6.50 -5.25
N ILE A 55 10.82 6.29 -4.14
CA ILE A 55 11.35 6.46 -2.78
C ILE A 55 12.14 5.21 -2.40
N ALA A 56 13.32 5.38 -1.82
CA ALA A 56 14.16 4.27 -1.38
C ALA A 56 13.43 3.34 -0.39
N SER A 57 13.68 2.02 -0.45
CA SER A 57 12.99 1.02 0.36
C SER A 57 13.09 1.23 1.89
N ARG A 58 14.18 1.87 2.33
CA ARG A 58 14.42 2.25 3.74
C ARG A 58 13.66 3.49 4.20
N LYS A 59 12.87 4.11 3.31
CA LYS A 59 12.00 5.25 3.58
C LYS A 59 10.55 4.85 3.43
N LYS A 60 9.66 5.57 4.12
CA LYS A 60 8.22 5.34 4.01
C LYS A 60 7.77 5.68 2.61
N ARG A 61 7.30 4.68 1.88
CA ARG A 61 6.83 4.75 0.49
C ARG A 61 5.49 4.05 0.25
N PHE A 62 4.93 3.43 1.28
CA PHE A 62 3.58 2.90 1.34
C PHE A 62 2.69 3.88 2.07
N PHE A 63 1.56 4.24 1.47
CA PHE A 63 0.62 5.22 2.01
C PHE A 63 -0.81 4.73 1.84
N VAL A 64 -1.59 4.77 2.92
CA VAL A 64 -3.05 4.65 2.87
C VAL A 64 -3.63 6.04 2.98
N ILE A 65 -4.43 6.43 2.00
CA ILE A 65 -4.95 7.79 1.83
C ILE A 65 -6.46 7.76 2.02
N ASP A 66 -6.96 8.68 2.82
CA ASP A 66 -8.34 9.11 2.76
C ASP A 66 -8.50 10.01 1.53
N LEU A 67 -9.21 9.49 0.52
CA LEU A 67 -9.38 10.18 -0.78
C LEU A 67 -10.42 11.32 -0.73
N GLU A 68 -11.15 11.48 0.36
CA GLU A 68 -12.11 12.57 0.55
C GLU A 68 -11.44 13.78 1.18
N THR A 69 -10.53 13.54 2.12
CA THR A 69 -9.87 14.59 2.93
C THR A 69 -8.40 14.81 2.55
N ASP A 70 -7.86 14.05 1.60
CA ASP A 70 -6.44 14.05 1.22
C ASP A 70 -5.49 13.80 2.41
N SER A 71 -5.98 13.04 3.40
CA SER A 71 -5.23 12.74 4.62
C SER A 71 -4.50 11.40 4.50
N ILE A 72 -3.24 11.36 4.94
CA ILE A 72 -2.48 10.13 5.06
C ILE A 72 -2.88 9.45 6.37
N LEU A 73 -3.58 8.31 6.27
CA LEU A 73 -4.05 7.53 7.43
C LEU A 73 -2.99 6.58 7.96
N VAL A 74 -2.21 5.97 7.06
CA VAL A 74 -1.10 5.06 7.38
C VAL A 74 0.06 5.35 6.45
N SER A 75 1.27 5.27 6.96
CA SER A 75 2.49 5.24 6.15
C SER A 75 3.45 4.19 6.70
N GLY A 76 4.24 3.60 5.81
CA GLY A 76 5.18 2.55 6.20
C GLY A 76 6.26 2.29 5.17
N LEU A 77 7.25 1.49 5.60
CA LEU A 77 8.20 0.88 4.68
C LEU A 77 7.47 -0.15 3.83
N CYS A 78 7.97 -0.38 2.62
CA CYS A 78 7.42 -1.40 1.73
C CYS A 78 8.55 -2.13 1.02
N ALA A 79 8.50 -3.46 1.05
CA ALA A 79 9.39 -4.30 0.27
C ALA A 79 9.01 -4.29 -1.21
N GLN A 80 10.00 -4.55 -2.06
CA GLN A 80 9.84 -4.76 -3.50
C GLN A 80 10.33 -6.14 -3.89
N GLY A 81 9.98 -6.58 -5.09
CA GLY A 81 10.52 -7.78 -5.68
C GLY A 81 12.04 -7.72 -5.86
N GLN A 82 12.70 -8.85 -5.63
CA GLN A 82 14.16 -8.98 -5.77
C GLN A 82 14.64 -8.95 -7.22
N GLY A 83 13.78 -9.32 -8.16
CA GLY A 83 14.18 -9.55 -9.53
C GLY A 83 15.24 -10.65 -9.63
N ASN A 84 16.13 -10.53 -10.59
CA ASN A 84 17.26 -11.45 -10.75
C ASN A 84 18.51 -11.03 -9.94
N ASN A 85 18.42 -10.00 -9.10
CA ASN A 85 19.53 -9.48 -8.30
C ASN A 85 19.06 -8.97 -6.94
N VAL A 86 19.24 -9.81 -5.93
CA VAL A 86 18.85 -9.52 -4.53
C VAL A 86 19.57 -8.31 -3.92
N ASN A 87 20.73 -7.93 -4.45
CA ASN A 87 21.52 -6.81 -3.95
C ASN A 87 21.16 -5.47 -4.62
N ARG A 88 20.26 -5.48 -5.60
CA ARG A 88 19.87 -4.26 -6.31
C ARG A 88 18.95 -3.41 -5.42
N GLU A 89 19.36 -2.19 -5.11
CA GLU A 89 18.50 -1.22 -4.44
C GLU A 89 17.46 -0.63 -5.40
N GLU A 90 17.81 -0.49 -6.66
CA GLU A 90 16.94 0.04 -7.69
C GLU A 90 15.75 -0.90 -7.97
N VAL A 91 14.56 -0.32 -8.03
CA VAL A 91 13.34 -1.04 -8.41
C VAL A 91 13.35 -1.31 -9.91
N VAL A 92 13.21 -2.59 -10.25
CA VAL A 92 12.94 -3.05 -11.61
C VAL A 92 11.56 -3.64 -11.65
N PHE A 93 10.72 -3.14 -12.56
CA PHE A 93 9.39 -3.67 -12.77
C PHE A 93 9.35 -4.73 -13.87
N SER A 94 8.50 -5.74 -13.68
CA SER A 94 8.23 -6.74 -14.70
C SER A 94 6.88 -7.40 -14.44
N ASN A 95 6.16 -7.70 -15.51
CA ASN A 95 4.92 -8.50 -15.50
C ASN A 95 5.15 -9.95 -15.93
N THR A 96 6.41 -10.32 -16.23
CA THR A 96 6.77 -11.67 -16.70
C THR A 96 6.71 -12.67 -15.54
N PRO A 97 6.04 -13.82 -15.70
CA PRO A 97 6.10 -14.91 -14.72
C PRO A 97 7.54 -15.35 -14.46
N GLY A 98 7.88 -15.63 -13.19
CA GLY A 98 9.23 -16.03 -12.80
C GLY A 98 10.27 -14.90 -12.72
N SER A 99 9.90 -13.65 -13.02
CA SER A 99 10.82 -12.52 -12.93
C SER A 99 11.19 -12.09 -11.50
N TYR A 100 10.41 -12.49 -10.51
CA TYR A 100 10.52 -12.05 -9.11
C TYR A 100 10.50 -10.52 -8.92
N CYS A 101 10.11 -9.77 -9.94
CA CYS A 101 9.98 -8.32 -9.88
C CYS A 101 8.58 -7.92 -9.39
N THR A 102 8.46 -6.77 -8.74
CA THR A 102 7.18 -6.08 -8.58
C THR A 102 6.65 -5.69 -9.95
N SER A 103 5.35 -5.74 -10.16
CA SER A 103 4.71 -5.15 -11.35
C SER A 103 4.21 -3.75 -11.02
N GLU A 104 4.44 -2.82 -11.94
CA GLU A 104 3.92 -1.46 -11.87
C GLU A 104 2.46 -1.41 -12.30
N GLY A 105 1.68 -0.49 -11.74
CA GLY A 105 0.31 -0.23 -12.18
C GLY A 105 -0.71 -0.23 -11.05
N ARG A 106 -1.99 -0.12 -11.46
CA ARG A 106 -3.13 -0.11 -10.56
C ARG A 106 -3.66 -1.51 -10.33
N TYR A 107 -4.08 -1.76 -9.10
CA TYR A 107 -4.60 -3.05 -8.66
C TYR A 107 -5.94 -2.84 -7.96
N LYS A 108 -6.83 -3.79 -8.13
CA LYS A 108 -7.99 -3.97 -7.27
C LYS A 108 -7.64 -4.98 -6.18
N MET A 109 -7.82 -4.59 -4.92
CA MET A 109 -7.72 -5.51 -3.80
C MET A 109 -8.89 -6.48 -3.82
N GLY A 110 -8.58 -7.75 -3.79
CA GLY A 110 -9.53 -8.84 -3.80
C GLY A 110 -9.74 -9.45 -2.42
N GLU A 111 -10.08 -10.73 -2.44
CA GLU A 111 -10.43 -11.48 -1.25
C GLU A 111 -9.26 -11.61 -0.30
N LYS A 112 -9.56 -11.56 0.98
CA LYS A 112 -8.64 -11.91 2.04
C LYS A 112 -8.37 -13.43 2.02
N PHE A 113 -7.14 -13.82 2.28
CA PHE A 113 -6.73 -15.21 2.42
C PHE A 113 -5.75 -15.35 3.58
N VAL A 114 -5.48 -16.58 3.99
CA VAL A 114 -4.42 -16.91 4.94
C VAL A 114 -3.33 -17.69 4.22
N GLY A 115 -2.14 -17.10 4.13
CA GLY A 115 -0.96 -17.72 3.53
C GLY A 115 0.10 -18.11 4.56
N GLU A 116 1.30 -18.40 4.08
CA GLU A 116 2.46 -18.80 4.92
C GLU A 116 2.79 -17.76 6.01
N PHE A 117 2.66 -16.48 5.68
CA PHE A 117 2.95 -15.36 6.61
C PHE A 117 1.69 -14.85 7.33
N GLY A 118 0.55 -15.56 7.25
CA GLY A 118 -0.71 -15.14 7.84
C GLY A 118 -1.64 -14.45 6.83
N PRO A 119 -2.50 -13.50 7.27
CA PRO A 119 -3.48 -12.87 6.41
C PRO A 119 -2.83 -12.01 5.31
N GLY A 120 -3.49 -11.98 4.16
CA GLY A 120 -3.12 -11.18 3.01
C GLY A 120 -4.32 -10.92 2.11
N PHE A 121 -4.14 -10.07 1.10
CA PHE A 121 -5.15 -9.75 0.10
C PHE A 121 -4.65 -10.13 -1.30
N LYS A 122 -5.49 -10.78 -2.08
CA LYS A 122 -5.22 -10.97 -3.51
C LYS A 122 -5.16 -9.63 -4.22
N LEU A 123 -4.31 -9.54 -5.24
CA LEU A 123 -4.18 -8.35 -6.06
C LEU A 123 -4.52 -8.65 -7.51
N TYR A 124 -5.58 -8.02 -8.02
CA TYR A 124 -5.99 -8.10 -9.42
C TYR A 124 -5.42 -6.92 -10.19
N GLY A 125 -4.49 -7.18 -11.11
CA GLY A 125 -3.90 -6.15 -11.96
C GLY A 125 -4.92 -5.55 -12.93
N LEU A 126 -4.95 -4.23 -13.03
CA LEU A 126 -5.89 -3.47 -13.85
C LEU A 126 -5.24 -2.80 -15.06
N ASP A 127 -3.92 -2.87 -15.14
CA ASP A 127 -3.14 -2.29 -16.25
C ASP A 127 -2.38 -3.38 -17.02
N PRO A 128 -2.01 -3.15 -18.29
CA PRO A 128 -1.21 -4.11 -19.06
C PRO A 128 0.11 -4.48 -18.36
N THR A 129 0.68 -3.55 -17.60
CA THR A 129 1.94 -3.69 -16.87
C THR A 129 1.87 -4.64 -15.67
N ASN A 130 0.67 -5.01 -15.23
CA ASN A 130 0.43 -5.92 -14.11
C ASN A 130 -0.67 -6.96 -14.36
N SER A 131 -1.09 -7.16 -15.61
CA SER A 131 -2.18 -8.09 -15.97
C SER A 131 -1.94 -9.53 -15.54
N ASN A 132 -0.69 -9.94 -15.32
CA ASN A 132 -0.32 -11.27 -14.84
C ASN A 132 -0.26 -11.38 -13.31
N ALA A 133 -0.60 -10.33 -12.57
CA ALA A 133 -0.42 -10.31 -11.12
C ALA A 133 -1.03 -11.52 -10.41
N LEU A 134 -2.28 -11.85 -10.73
CA LEU A 134 -2.97 -13.00 -10.12
C LEU A 134 -2.27 -14.33 -10.46
N ASN A 135 -1.91 -14.55 -11.74
CA ASN A 135 -1.21 -15.76 -12.20
C ASN A 135 0.20 -15.87 -11.61
N ARG A 136 0.80 -14.75 -11.23
CA ARG A 136 2.11 -14.67 -10.59
C ARG A 136 2.02 -14.75 -9.06
N PHE A 137 0.83 -14.95 -8.51
CA PHE A 137 0.58 -14.95 -7.06
C PHE A 137 1.06 -13.67 -6.36
N ILE A 138 0.94 -12.51 -7.03
CA ILE A 138 1.24 -11.21 -6.43
C ILE A 138 0.10 -10.87 -5.47
N VAL A 139 0.44 -10.72 -4.20
CA VAL A 139 -0.51 -10.47 -3.11
C VAL A 139 0.03 -9.35 -2.20
N PHE A 140 -0.85 -8.66 -1.50
CA PHE A 140 -0.48 -7.74 -0.43
C PHE A 140 -0.51 -8.47 0.90
N HIS A 141 0.63 -8.50 1.60
CA HIS A 141 0.76 -9.15 2.90
C HIS A 141 1.85 -8.49 3.75
N TYR A 142 1.94 -8.88 5.02
CA TYR A 142 3.05 -8.46 5.86
C TYR A 142 4.20 -9.46 5.82
N HIS A 143 5.38 -8.97 6.24
CA HIS A 143 6.53 -9.81 6.51
C HIS A 143 7.32 -9.26 7.70
N PRO A 144 7.72 -10.10 8.71
CA PRO A 144 8.45 -9.61 9.88
C PRO A 144 9.81 -8.96 9.57
N GLY A 145 10.39 -9.26 8.40
CA GLY A 145 11.62 -8.62 7.91
C GLY A 145 11.44 -7.19 7.39
N VAL A 146 10.20 -6.68 7.36
CA VAL A 146 9.93 -5.26 7.07
C VAL A 146 9.76 -4.53 8.40
N GLY A 147 10.66 -3.58 8.70
CA GLY A 147 10.60 -2.77 9.91
C GLY A 147 9.48 -1.74 9.90
N ASP A 148 9.21 -1.16 11.08
CA ASP A 148 8.23 -0.08 11.23
C ASP A 148 8.83 1.31 10.99
N GLU A 149 10.12 1.46 11.30
CA GLU A 149 10.81 2.76 11.28
C GLU A 149 11.84 2.83 10.15
N GLU A 150 12.05 4.06 9.69
CA GLU A 150 13.10 4.35 8.72
C GLU A 150 14.47 4.16 9.34
N ASP A 151 15.28 3.34 8.75
CA ASP A 151 16.67 3.12 9.17
C ASP A 151 17.62 3.03 7.95
N ALA A 152 18.92 2.84 8.25
CA ALA A 152 19.93 2.69 7.22
C ALA A 152 19.97 1.30 6.56
N LYS A 153 19.22 0.31 7.12
CA LYS A 153 19.22 -1.06 6.60
C LYS A 153 18.29 -1.18 5.41
N VAL A 154 18.68 -1.99 4.46
CA VAL A 154 17.83 -2.33 3.33
C VAL A 154 16.68 -3.21 3.82
N VAL A 155 15.46 -2.85 3.43
CA VAL A 155 14.26 -3.68 3.67
C VAL A 155 14.40 -5.00 2.91
N CYS A 156 13.95 -6.10 3.51
CA CYS A 156 13.94 -7.41 2.86
C CYS A 156 13.27 -7.37 1.47
N ARG A 157 13.61 -8.31 0.60
CA ARG A 157 13.05 -8.42 -0.74
C ARG A 157 11.97 -9.49 -0.79
N SER A 158 11.02 -9.34 -1.71
CA SER A 158 9.97 -10.32 -2.01
C SER A 158 10.21 -11.00 -3.36
N ASN A 159 9.35 -11.94 -3.70
CA ASN A 159 9.25 -12.51 -5.06
C ASN A 159 8.29 -11.72 -5.96
N GLY A 160 8.10 -10.44 -5.67
CA GLY A 160 7.25 -9.51 -6.43
C GLY A 160 6.16 -8.84 -5.61
N CYS A 161 5.74 -9.45 -4.50
CA CYS A 161 4.68 -8.93 -3.64
C CYS A 161 5.08 -7.61 -2.95
N PRO A 162 4.20 -6.61 -2.88
CA PRO A 162 4.36 -5.51 -1.95
C PRO A 162 4.15 -6.03 -0.52
N MET A 163 5.19 -5.95 0.32
CA MET A 163 5.12 -6.37 1.72
C MET A 163 5.37 -5.18 2.64
N VAL A 164 4.62 -5.12 3.74
CA VAL A 164 4.77 -4.11 4.78
C VAL A 164 5.05 -4.77 6.13
N SER A 165 5.31 -3.99 7.18
CA SER A 165 5.46 -4.53 8.53
C SER A 165 4.12 -5.08 9.06
N PRO A 166 4.14 -6.01 10.05
CA PRO A 166 2.92 -6.51 10.69
C PRO A 166 2.02 -5.40 11.24
N LYS A 167 2.61 -4.35 11.82
CA LYS A 167 1.89 -3.21 12.39
C LYS A 167 1.21 -2.36 11.32
N VAL A 168 1.91 -2.07 10.22
CA VAL A 168 1.38 -1.33 9.08
C VAL A 168 0.25 -2.12 8.42
N PHE A 169 0.44 -3.44 8.23
CA PHE A 169 -0.58 -4.31 7.66
C PHE A 169 -1.85 -4.32 8.52
N ALA A 170 -1.74 -4.58 9.82
CA ALA A 170 -2.90 -4.66 10.72
C ALA A 170 -3.73 -3.36 10.76
N ARG A 171 -3.06 -2.18 10.64
CA ARG A 171 -3.76 -0.90 10.53
C ARG A 171 -4.44 -0.75 9.18
N THR A 172 -3.78 -1.14 8.11
CA THR A 172 -4.31 -1.07 6.74
C THR A 172 -5.48 -2.03 6.56
N GLU A 173 -5.36 -3.26 7.05
CA GLU A 173 -6.41 -4.28 7.03
C GLU A 173 -7.72 -3.77 7.65
N LYS A 174 -7.65 -3.16 8.84
CA LYS A 174 -8.82 -2.57 9.50
C LYS A 174 -9.51 -1.50 8.67
N LEU A 175 -8.74 -0.67 7.96
CA LEU A 175 -9.30 0.37 7.09
C LEU A 175 -9.95 -0.21 5.85
N ILE A 176 -9.37 -1.28 5.28
CA ILE A 176 -9.93 -2.00 4.14
C ILE A 176 -11.23 -2.71 4.55
N ASP A 177 -11.26 -3.37 5.72
CA ASP A 177 -12.43 -4.10 6.24
C ASP A 177 -13.64 -3.18 6.51
N LEU A 178 -13.44 -1.88 6.66
CA LEU A 178 -14.50 -0.89 6.79
C LEU A 178 -15.09 -0.43 5.45
N GLN A 179 -14.56 -0.89 4.32
CA GLN A 179 -15.04 -0.47 3.01
C GLN A 179 -16.08 -1.44 2.46
N ASP A 180 -17.20 -0.91 1.98
CA ASP A 180 -18.25 -1.69 1.30
C ASP A 180 -17.87 -2.11 -0.12
N LYS A 181 -16.83 -1.47 -0.69
CA LYS A 181 -16.34 -1.69 -2.05
C LYS A 181 -14.86 -2.01 -2.04
N PRO A 182 -14.37 -2.76 -3.05
CA PRO A 182 -12.94 -3.03 -3.17
C PRO A 182 -12.09 -1.77 -3.16
N VAL A 183 -10.96 -1.80 -2.47
CA VAL A 183 -9.98 -0.70 -2.42
C VAL A 183 -9.04 -0.82 -3.61
N LEU A 184 -8.64 0.31 -4.18
CA LEU A 184 -7.60 0.36 -5.20
C LEU A 184 -6.23 0.59 -4.55
N MET A 185 -5.22 -0.08 -5.10
CA MET A 185 -3.80 0.15 -4.83
C MET A 185 -3.12 0.56 -6.14
N TRP A 186 -2.21 1.52 -6.06
CA TRP A 186 -1.38 1.91 -7.20
C TRP A 186 0.10 1.88 -6.83
N ILE A 187 0.87 1.07 -7.58
CA ILE A 187 2.34 0.98 -7.50
C ILE A 187 2.92 1.74 -8.69
N TYR A 188 3.77 2.74 -8.42
CA TYR A 188 4.36 3.62 -9.45
C TYR A 188 5.80 4.05 -9.09
N LYS A 189 6.50 4.65 -10.05
CA LYS A 189 7.86 5.21 -9.86
C LYS A 189 7.97 6.64 -10.42
#